data_d76ec88361c4b2b2b421a5cff6e0a161
#
_entry.id   d76ec88361c4b2b2b421a5cff6e0a161
#
_cell.length_a   1.000
_cell.length_b   1.000
_cell.length_c   1.000
_cell.angle_alpha   90.00
_cell.angle_beta   90.00
_cell.angle_gamma   90.00
#
_symmetry.space_group_name_H-M   'P 1'
#
loop_
_entity.id
_entity.type
_entity.pdbx_description
1 polymer ?
#
loop_
_entity_poly.entity_id
_entity_poly.type
_entity_poly.pdbx_seq_one_letter_code
_entity_poly.pdbx_strand_id
1 'polypeptide(L)'
;MIAEDFLVQTKIGLYCVYGDFYLDPKEPVRLAVISHAHGDHAVPGNAKVYCGRATSLFMKHRYREEAAGEFYIKDYHEAFEINGVILHFIPAGHILGSAQILMEYQGIRYLYTGDFKLQKDPTCEPFEFVEADVLITETTFADPGTQHPDPEEEIKKLNSTDLNIMLGAYVLGKSQRLLELMNQHCKGKKILVHHSILPFIKIYEQEGRSLGAYEIFDKRILKANVQNVVYLVPPMVFNSNVKTLNVIKVFATGWKDLQKMNQMQLYLSDHADWKDILYTISQVKPREIWTTHGSGHQLKFHYQESLVVKLLN
;
A
#
# COMPACT_ATOMS: atom_id res chain seq x y z
N MET A 1 -17.34 -27.10 -2.75
CA MET A 1 -16.23 -27.27 -3.72
C MET A 1 -15.78 -25.90 -4.13
N ILE A 2 -14.44 -25.66 -4.25
CA ILE A 2 -13.93 -24.37 -4.72
C ILE A 2 -14.43 -24.15 -6.15
N ALA A 3 -15.00 -22.97 -6.42
CA ALA A 3 -15.42 -22.57 -7.76
C ALA A 3 -14.23 -21.97 -8.49
N GLU A 4 -13.74 -22.64 -9.54
CA GLU A 4 -12.55 -22.23 -10.30
C GLU A 4 -12.72 -20.88 -11.02
N ASP A 5 -13.98 -20.50 -11.29
CA ASP A 5 -14.40 -19.25 -11.93
C ASP A 5 -14.93 -18.22 -10.94
N PHE A 6 -14.74 -18.40 -9.62
CA PHE A 6 -15.22 -17.43 -8.62
C PHE A 6 -14.66 -16.03 -8.88
N LEU A 7 -13.36 -15.96 -9.15
CA LEU A 7 -12.69 -14.75 -9.65
C LEU A 7 -12.03 -15.04 -10.99
N VAL A 8 -12.29 -14.20 -11.97
CA VAL A 8 -11.68 -14.26 -13.29
C VAL A 8 -10.91 -12.96 -13.58
N GLN A 9 -9.71 -13.11 -14.15
CA GLN A 9 -8.95 -11.96 -14.62
C GLN A 9 -9.54 -11.47 -15.94
N THR A 10 -9.92 -10.22 -15.98
CA THR A 10 -10.37 -9.52 -17.18
C THR A 10 -9.39 -8.40 -17.56
N LYS A 11 -9.61 -7.73 -18.69
CA LYS A 11 -8.84 -6.53 -19.06
C LYS A 11 -9.00 -5.39 -18.06
N ILE A 12 -10.18 -5.31 -17.40
CA ILE A 12 -10.51 -4.26 -16.43
C ILE A 12 -9.95 -4.57 -15.03
N GLY A 13 -9.79 -5.84 -14.67
CA GLY A 13 -9.31 -6.28 -13.35
C GLY A 13 -9.93 -7.62 -12.94
N LEU A 14 -9.84 -7.94 -11.66
CA LEU A 14 -10.43 -9.15 -11.09
C LEU A 14 -11.95 -8.99 -10.98
N TYR A 15 -12.69 -9.88 -11.61
CA TYR A 15 -14.15 -9.90 -11.63
C TYR A 15 -14.70 -11.08 -10.84
N CYS A 16 -15.55 -10.81 -9.86
CA CYS A 16 -16.31 -11.83 -9.16
C CYS A 16 -17.57 -12.19 -9.96
N VAL A 17 -17.59 -13.38 -10.53
CA VAL A 17 -18.66 -13.84 -11.44
C VAL A 17 -20.01 -13.92 -10.71
N TYR A 18 -20.01 -14.45 -9.50
CA TYR A 18 -21.24 -14.68 -8.74
C TYR A 18 -21.77 -13.41 -8.06
N GLY A 19 -20.85 -12.51 -7.64
CA GLY A 19 -21.22 -11.24 -7.01
C GLY A 19 -21.48 -10.10 -8.00
N ASP A 20 -21.11 -10.25 -9.28
CA ASP A 20 -21.19 -9.23 -10.33
C ASP A 20 -20.55 -7.90 -9.91
N PHE A 21 -19.32 -8.00 -9.38
CA PHE A 21 -18.50 -6.86 -8.99
C PHE A 21 -17.03 -7.06 -9.35
N TYR A 22 -16.27 -5.97 -9.40
CA TYR A 22 -14.83 -5.98 -9.60
C TYR A 22 -14.09 -5.70 -8.29
N LEU A 23 -12.95 -6.38 -8.09
CA LEU A 23 -11.96 -6.04 -7.07
C LEU A 23 -10.92 -5.13 -7.72
N ASP A 24 -10.68 -3.96 -7.12
CA ASP A 24 -9.66 -2.99 -7.54
C ASP A 24 -9.59 -2.81 -9.07
N PRO A 25 -10.69 -2.41 -9.74
CA PRO A 25 -10.73 -2.29 -11.19
C PRO A 25 -9.78 -1.21 -11.71
N LYS A 26 -9.20 -1.43 -12.91
CA LYS A 26 -8.29 -0.49 -13.60
C LYS A 26 -9.03 0.55 -14.46
N GLU A 27 -10.33 0.37 -14.66
CA GLU A 27 -11.21 1.25 -15.42
C GLU A 27 -12.55 1.38 -14.69
N PRO A 28 -13.34 2.46 -14.94
CA PRO A 28 -14.64 2.65 -14.32
C PRO A 28 -15.60 1.48 -14.58
N VAL A 29 -16.25 1.01 -13.52
CA VAL A 29 -17.23 -0.10 -13.56
C VAL A 29 -18.52 0.26 -12.84
N ARG A 30 -19.54 -0.58 -13.03
CA ARG A 30 -20.83 -0.43 -12.35
C ARG A 30 -20.70 -0.63 -10.83
N LEU A 31 -19.92 -1.63 -10.39
CA LEU A 31 -19.73 -1.95 -8.99
C LEU A 31 -18.29 -2.39 -8.72
N ALA A 32 -17.60 -1.64 -7.85
CA ALA A 32 -16.25 -1.88 -7.41
C ALA A 32 -16.20 -2.14 -5.90
N VAL A 33 -15.35 -3.09 -5.49
CA VAL A 33 -14.95 -3.29 -4.10
C VAL A 33 -13.45 -2.95 -4.04
N ILE A 34 -13.09 -1.91 -3.30
CA ILE A 34 -11.75 -1.32 -3.31
C ILE A 34 -11.02 -1.67 -2.02
N SER A 35 -9.84 -2.31 -2.18
CA SER A 35 -9.00 -2.71 -1.06
C SER A 35 -8.31 -1.52 -0.38
N HIS A 36 -7.76 -0.59 -1.15
CA HIS A 36 -7.05 0.59 -0.64
C HIS A 36 -6.96 1.72 -1.69
N ALA A 37 -6.48 2.88 -1.27
CA ALA A 37 -6.59 4.10 -2.05
C ALA A 37 -5.39 4.43 -2.97
N HIS A 38 -4.48 3.51 -3.27
CA HIS A 38 -3.48 3.76 -4.31
C HIS A 38 -4.13 3.87 -5.69
N GLY A 39 -3.51 4.64 -6.59
CA GLY A 39 -4.16 5.04 -7.85
C GLY A 39 -4.37 3.90 -8.84
N ASP A 40 -3.63 2.83 -8.74
CA ASP A 40 -3.74 1.60 -9.53
C ASP A 40 -4.80 0.62 -9.00
N HIS A 41 -5.31 0.83 -7.77
CA HIS A 41 -6.40 0.08 -7.15
C HIS A 41 -7.70 0.86 -7.09
N ALA A 42 -7.64 2.18 -6.92
CA ALA A 42 -8.77 3.05 -6.69
C ALA A 42 -8.93 4.08 -7.81
N VAL A 43 -9.37 3.63 -8.99
CA VAL A 43 -9.65 4.51 -10.13
C VAL A 43 -10.96 5.28 -9.95
N PRO A 44 -11.06 6.53 -10.48
CA PRO A 44 -12.30 7.31 -10.42
C PRO A 44 -13.38 6.78 -11.36
N GLY A 45 -14.62 7.29 -11.23
CA GLY A 45 -15.69 7.09 -12.19
C GLY A 45 -16.50 5.80 -11.99
N ASN A 46 -16.21 4.99 -10.97
CA ASN A 46 -17.06 3.83 -10.65
C ASN A 46 -18.44 4.29 -10.21
N ALA A 47 -19.51 3.61 -10.67
CA ALA A 47 -20.88 4.02 -10.28
C ALA A 47 -21.16 3.75 -8.80
N LYS A 48 -20.73 2.58 -8.29
CA LYS A 48 -20.85 2.20 -6.88
C LYS A 48 -19.52 1.68 -6.37
N VAL A 49 -19.07 2.18 -5.20
CA VAL A 49 -17.82 1.78 -4.56
C VAL A 49 -18.08 1.33 -3.14
N TYR A 50 -17.73 0.07 -2.84
CA TYR A 50 -17.60 -0.45 -1.49
C TYR A 50 -16.16 -0.34 -1.03
N CYS A 51 -15.90 0.36 0.06
CA CYS A 51 -14.54 0.53 0.60
C CYS A 51 -14.58 0.96 2.07
N GLY A 52 -13.41 0.92 2.74
CA GLY A 52 -13.24 1.50 4.06
C GLY A 52 -13.34 3.03 4.06
N ARG A 53 -13.59 3.61 5.24
CA ARG A 53 -13.77 5.06 5.42
C ARG A 53 -12.58 5.87 4.92
N ALA A 54 -11.35 5.53 5.35
CA ALA A 54 -10.15 6.27 4.95
C ALA A 54 -9.91 6.18 3.42
N THR A 55 -10.13 5.01 2.81
CA THR A 55 -10.05 4.83 1.35
C THR A 55 -10.99 5.80 0.63
N SER A 56 -12.24 5.95 1.09
CA SER A 56 -13.19 6.90 0.49
C SER A 56 -12.73 8.36 0.62
N LEU A 57 -12.13 8.75 1.76
CA LEU A 57 -11.62 10.10 1.98
C LEU A 57 -10.47 10.43 1.02
N PHE A 58 -9.54 9.48 0.83
CA PHE A 58 -8.44 9.64 -0.13
C PHE A 58 -8.93 9.72 -1.57
N MET A 59 -9.89 8.88 -1.97
CA MET A 59 -10.49 8.94 -3.30
C MET A 59 -11.19 10.29 -3.54
N LYS A 60 -12.03 10.75 -2.60
CA LYS A 60 -12.71 12.05 -2.67
C LYS A 60 -11.72 13.22 -2.72
N HIS A 61 -10.63 13.15 -1.95
CA HIS A 61 -9.60 14.19 -2.03
C HIS A 61 -8.92 14.22 -3.41
N ARG A 62 -8.58 13.05 -3.97
CA ARG A 62 -7.83 12.95 -5.24
C ARG A 62 -8.69 13.28 -6.45
N TYR A 63 -9.91 12.80 -6.48
CA TYR A 63 -10.77 12.81 -7.67
C TYR A 63 -12.02 13.70 -7.54
N ARG A 64 -12.27 14.24 -6.34
CA ARG A 64 -13.43 15.12 -6.04
C ARG A 64 -14.74 14.46 -6.47
N GLU A 65 -15.53 15.14 -7.30
CA GLU A 65 -16.83 14.69 -7.79
C GLU A 65 -16.75 13.44 -8.69
N GLU A 66 -15.59 13.20 -9.30
CA GLU A 66 -15.36 12.04 -10.15
C GLU A 66 -14.98 10.78 -9.36
N ALA A 67 -14.80 10.86 -8.04
CA ALA A 67 -14.31 9.77 -7.22
C ALA A 67 -15.17 8.51 -7.33
N ALA A 68 -16.48 8.65 -7.24
CA ALA A 68 -17.49 7.60 -7.45
C ALA A 68 -18.88 8.22 -7.56
N GLY A 69 -19.82 7.52 -8.20
CA GLY A 69 -21.23 7.90 -8.16
C GLY A 69 -21.82 7.78 -6.75
N GLU A 70 -21.53 6.67 -6.06
CA GLU A 70 -21.96 6.42 -4.69
C GLU A 70 -20.92 5.61 -3.91
N PHE A 71 -20.71 5.97 -2.63
CA PHE A 71 -19.84 5.24 -1.71
C PHE A 71 -20.65 4.47 -0.67
N TYR A 72 -20.40 3.18 -0.56
CA TYR A 72 -20.87 2.28 0.49
C TYR A 72 -19.71 2.01 1.45
N ILE A 73 -19.64 2.81 2.53
CA ILE A 73 -18.58 2.69 3.52
C ILE A 73 -18.87 1.49 4.42
N LYS A 74 -17.85 0.66 4.63
CA LYS A 74 -17.89 -0.52 5.48
C LYS A 74 -16.76 -0.48 6.49
N ASP A 75 -17.07 -0.83 7.72
CA ASP A 75 -16.09 -0.97 8.77
C ASP A 75 -15.39 -2.33 8.69
N TYR A 76 -14.21 -2.44 9.29
CA TYR A 76 -13.55 -3.74 9.40
C TYR A 76 -14.43 -4.72 10.16
N HIS A 77 -14.41 -5.98 9.74
CA HIS A 77 -15.18 -7.11 10.28
C HIS A 77 -16.71 -6.98 10.12
N GLU A 78 -17.22 -5.87 9.59
CA GLU A 78 -18.65 -5.76 9.24
C GLU A 78 -18.97 -6.69 8.08
N ALA A 79 -19.97 -7.57 8.27
CA ALA A 79 -20.50 -8.39 7.18
C ALA A 79 -21.42 -7.57 6.29
N PHE A 80 -21.24 -7.67 4.99
CA PHE A 80 -22.18 -7.12 4.00
C PHE A 80 -22.30 -8.08 2.81
N GLU A 81 -23.41 -7.99 2.10
CA GLU A 81 -23.71 -8.91 1.01
C GLU A 81 -23.81 -8.16 -0.32
N ILE A 82 -23.25 -8.77 -1.37
CA ILE A 82 -23.41 -8.35 -2.77
C ILE A 82 -23.83 -9.58 -3.59
N ASN A 83 -25.06 -9.63 -4.06
CA ASN A 83 -25.59 -10.68 -4.94
C ASN A 83 -25.33 -12.11 -4.44
N GLY A 84 -25.50 -12.37 -3.14
CA GLY A 84 -25.33 -13.69 -2.55
C GLY A 84 -23.89 -14.04 -2.15
N VAL A 85 -22.93 -13.14 -2.35
CA VAL A 85 -21.58 -13.23 -1.79
C VAL A 85 -21.52 -12.38 -0.52
N ILE A 86 -21.11 -12.96 0.60
CA ILE A 86 -20.90 -12.24 1.87
C ILE A 86 -19.45 -11.75 1.90
N LEU A 87 -19.26 -10.46 2.20
CA LEU A 87 -17.93 -9.83 2.22
C LEU A 87 -17.64 -9.25 3.60
N HIS A 88 -16.33 -9.26 3.95
CA HIS A 88 -15.79 -8.55 5.11
C HIS A 88 -14.49 -7.85 4.70
N PHE A 89 -14.27 -6.63 5.19
CA PHE A 89 -12.96 -6.00 5.15
C PHE A 89 -12.16 -6.40 6.38
N ILE A 90 -10.91 -6.83 6.17
CA ILE A 90 -9.95 -7.22 7.20
C ILE A 90 -8.71 -6.35 7.05
N PRO A 91 -8.10 -5.80 8.11
CA PRO A 91 -6.89 -4.98 7.99
C PRO A 91 -5.77 -5.65 7.19
N ALA A 92 -5.20 -4.91 6.22
CA ALA A 92 -4.14 -5.40 5.33
C ALA A 92 -2.73 -4.89 5.70
N GLY A 93 -2.61 -3.94 6.63
CA GLY A 93 -1.31 -3.44 7.07
C GLY A 93 -0.54 -2.56 6.08
N HIS A 94 -1.09 -2.28 4.89
CA HIS A 94 -0.38 -1.60 3.81
C HIS A 94 -0.31 -0.09 4.00
N ILE A 95 -1.46 0.57 4.00
CA ILE A 95 -1.65 2.01 4.28
C ILE A 95 -2.88 2.20 5.14
N LEU A 96 -3.13 3.41 5.66
CA LEU A 96 -4.33 3.73 6.42
C LEU A 96 -5.59 3.36 5.63
N GLY A 97 -6.45 2.53 6.25
CA GLY A 97 -7.70 2.07 5.65
C GLY A 97 -7.54 0.98 4.60
N SER A 98 -6.35 0.39 4.43
CA SER A 98 -6.16 -0.75 3.53
C SER A 98 -6.81 -2.01 4.08
N ALA A 99 -7.52 -2.74 3.23
CA ALA A 99 -8.28 -3.92 3.60
C ALA A 99 -7.98 -5.11 2.69
N GLN A 100 -7.79 -6.27 3.30
CA GLN A 100 -8.04 -7.54 2.64
C GLN A 100 -9.56 -7.69 2.45
N ILE A 101 -9.99 -8.40 1.43
CA ILE A 101 -11.39 -8.64 1.15
C ILE A 101 -11.65 -10.15 1.31
N LEU A 102 -12.26 -10.52 2.44
CA LEU A 102 -12.75 -11.87 2.66
C LEU A 102 -14.13 -12.00 2.03
N MET A 103 -14.30 -12.98 1.14
CA MET A 103 -15.54 -13.29 0.44
C MET A 103 -15.97 -14.70 0.78
N GLU A 104 -17.22 -14.88 1.17
CA GLU A 104 -17.81 -16.19 1.49
C GLU A 104 -18.91 -16.52 0.48
N TYR A 105 -18.78 -17.64 -0.19
CA TYR A 105 -19.74 -18.11 -1.18
C TYR A 105 -19.89 -19.64 -1.12
N GLN A 106 -21.10 -20.13 -0.94
CA GLN A 106 -21.43 -21.56 -0.84
C GLN A 106 -20.54 -22.35 0.15
N GLY A 107 -20.22 -21.71 1.30
CA GLY A 107 -19.40 -22.32 2.35
C GLY A 107 -17.91 -22.37 2.04
N ILE A 108 -17.44 -21.71 1.01
CA ILE A 108 -16.02 -21.53 0.67
C ILE A 108 -15.62 -20.09 0.96
N ARG A 109 -14.44 -19.92 1.55
CA ARG A 109 -13.85 -18.63 1.92
C ARG A 109 -12.73 -18.27 0.96
N TYR A 110 -12.85 -17.13 0.30
CA TYR A 110 -11.87 -16.57 -0.64
C TYR A 110 -11.32 -15.29 -0.03
N LEU A 111 -10.01 -15.21 0.20
CA LEU A 111 -9.35 -14.04 0.77
C LEU A 111 -8.49 -13.35 -0.29
N TYR A 112 -8.90 -12.16 -0.72
CA TYR A 112 -8.08 -11.27 -1.56
C TYR A 112 -7.30 -10.34 -0.65
N THR A 113 -5.96 -10.40 -0.68
CA THR A 113 -5.11 -9.60 0.22
C THR A 113 -5.11 -8.11 -0.14
N GLY A 114 -5.39 -7.75 -1.40
CA GLY A 114 -4.91 -6.49 -1.92
C GLY A 114 -3.38 -6.39 -1.74
N ASP A 115 -2.84 -5.18 -1.69
CA ASP A 115 -1.46 -4.97 -1.26
C ASP A 115 -1.37 -5.04 0.26
N PHE A 116 -0.32 -5.67 0.79
CA PHE A 116 -0.16 -5.86 2.22
C PHE A 116 1.29 -5.84 2.69
N LYS A 117 1.50 -5.59 3.98
CA LYS A 117 2.78 -5.78 4.66
C LYS A 117 2.58 -6.27 6.08
N LEU A 118 3.56 -7.02 6.59
CA LEU A 118 3.58 -7.49 7.98
C LEU A 118 4.44 -6.61 8.90
N GLN A 119 5.32 -5.79 8.33
CA GLN A 119 6.17 -4.88 9.09
C GLN A 119 5.32 -3.90 9.90
N LYS A 120 5.70 -3.71 11.17
CA LYS A 120 5.03 -2.76 12.07
C LYS A 120 5.00 -1.36 11.46
N ASP A 121 3.83 -0.75 11.48
CA ASP A 121 3.59 0.61 10.99
C ASP A 121 2.48 1.25 11.83
N PRO A 122 2.80 2.21 12.73
CA PRO A 122 1.80 2.85 13.57
C PRO A 122 0.86 3.79 12.80
N THR A 123 1.15 4.05 11.53
CA THR A 123 0.35 4.96 10.70
C THR A 123 -0.87 4.29 10.08
N CYS A 124 -0.98 2.95 10.15
CA CYS A 124 -2.12 2.19 9.66
C CYS A 124 -2.50 1.06 10.63
N GLU A 125 -3.60 0.38 10.36
CA GLU A 125 -3.98 -0.84 11.06
C GLU A 125 -2.97 -1.95 10.74
N PRO A 126 -2.58 -2.80 11.73
CA PRO A 126 -1.71 -3.94 11.47
C PRO A 126 -2.41 -4.98 10.60
N PHE A 127 -1.64 -5.78 9.85
CA PHE A 127 -2.19 -6.92 9.13
C PHE A 127 -2.83 -7.93 10.09
N GLU A 128 -4.01 -8.41 9.75
CA GLU A 128 -4.70 -9.45 10.50
C GLU A 128 -4.79 -10.74 9.68
N PHE A 129 -4.45 -11.87 10.34
CA PHE A 129 -4.55 -13.18 9.72
C PHE A 129 -5.96 -13.75 9.86
N VAL A 130 -6.48 -14.28 8.76
CA VAL A 130 -7.76 -14.98 8.74
C VAL A 130 -7.65 -16.23 7.89
N GLU A 131 -8.19 -17.35 8.37
CA GLU A 131 -8.18 -18.61 7.60
C GLU A 131 -9.12 -18.51 6.39
N ALA A 132 -8.70 -19.04 5.24
CA ALA A 132 -9.50 -19.09 4.02
C ALA A 132 -9.15 -20.32 3.18
N ASP A 133 -10.13 -20.83 2.40
CA ASP A 133 -9.89 -21.97 1.50
C ASP A 133 -9.06 -21.58 0.30
N VAL A 134 -9.22 -20.35 -0.21
CA VAL A 134 -8.48 -19.80 -1.33
C VAL A 134 -7.85 -18.48 -0.92
N LEU A 135 -6.52 -18.37 -1.06
CA LEU A 135 -5.79 -17.14 -0.85
C LEU A 135 -5.45 -16.53 -2.21
N ILE A 136 -5.98 -15.32 -2.48
CA ILE A 136 -5.65 -14.51 -3.64
C ILE A 136 -4.67 -13.44 -3.18
N THR A 137 -3.38 -13.55 -3.52
CA THR A 137 -2.31 -12.72 -2.95
C THR A 137 -1.50 -11.98 -4.00
N GLU A 138 -1.06 -10.76 -3.63
CA GLU A 138 -0.03 -10.06 -4.38
C GLU A 138 1.28 -10.85 -4.41
N THR A 139 2.06 -10.63 -5.47
CA THR A 139 3.39 -11.24 -5.67
C THR A 139 4.44 -10.23 -6.10
N THR A 140 4.28 -8.96 -5.71
CA THR A 140 5.15 -7.83 -6.08
C THR A 140 6.61 -8.12 -5.75
N PHE A 141 6.87 -8.66 -4.56
CA PHE A 141 8.20 -9.05 -4.09
C PHE A 141 8.31 -10.54 -3.76
N ALA A 142 7.52 -11.39 -4.43
CA ALA A 142 7.55 -12.84 -4.25
C ALA A 142 8.77 -13.49 -4.94
N ASP A 143 9.95 -13.03 -4.61
CA ASP A 143 11.24 -13.55 -5.04
C ASP A 143 12.06 -14.01 -3.83
N PRO A 144 12.55 -15.28 -3.79
CA PRO A 144 13.34 -15.82 -2.67
C PRO A 144 14.56 -14.98 -2.28
N GLY A 145 15.11 -14.21 -3.24
CA GLY A 145 16.24 -13.30 -3.01
C GLY A 145 15.84 -11.93 -2.47
N THR A 146 14.54 -11.66 -2.33
CA THR A 146 14.04 -10.38 -1.80
C THR A 146 13.72 -10.51 -0.31
N GLN A 147 14.42 -9.71 0.49
CA GLN A 147 14.16 -9.50 1.91
C GLN A 147 14.21 -8.01 2.19
N HIS A 148 13.15 -7.47 2.78
CA HIS A 148 13.11 -6.08 3.22
C HIS A 148 13.79 -5.93 4.57
N PRO A 149 14.72 -4.97 4.72
CA PRO A 149 15.37 -4.70 5.99
C PRO A 149 14.38 -4.09 7.01
N ASP A 150 14.83 -4.04 8.26
CA ASP A 150 14.11 -3.37 9.32
C ASP A 150 13.94 -1.86 9.00
N PRO A 151 12.71 -1.31 8.97
CA PRO A 151 12.47 0.08 8.63
C PRO A 151 13.07 1.08 9.62
N GLU A 152 13.21 0.70 10.90
CA GLU A 152 13.85 1.55 11.91
C GLU A 152 15.35 1.68 11.65
N GLU A 153 16.03 0.58 11.30
CA GLU A 153 17.44 0.60 10.95
C GLU A 153 17.70 1.35 9.63
N GLU A 154 16.79 1.21 8.68
CA GLU A 154 16.88 1.94 7.41
C GLU A 154 16.76 3.45 7.63
N ILE A 155 15.75 3.91 8.37
CA ILE A 155 15.54 5.35 8.58
C ILE A 155 16.67 6.00 9.39
N LYS A 156 17.30 5.28 10.31
CA LYS A 156 18.45 5.77 11.09
C LYS A 156 19.65 6.16 10.22
N LYS A 157 19.76 5.62 8.99
CA LYS A 157 20.81 6.00 8.04
C LYS A 157 20.78 7.50 7.72
N LEU A 158 19.62 8.15 7.79
CA LEU A 158 19.51 9.60 7.59
C LEU A 158 20.32 10.40 8.62
N ASN A 159 20.65 9.82 9.79
CA ASN A 159 21.49 10.46 10.82
C ASN A 159 22.99 10.45 10.51
N SER A 160 23.41 9.73 9.47
CA SER A 160 24.85 9.63 9.12
C SER A 160 25.43 10.91 8.50
N THR A 161 24.62 11.96 8.29
CA THR A 161 25.05 13.22 7.69
C THR A 161 24.29 14.40 8.26
N ASP A 162 24.94 15.54 8.38
CA ASP A 162 24.32 16.83 8.73
C ASP A 162 23.91 17.64 7.48
N LEU A 163 24.21 17.14 6.29
CA LEU A 163 23.74 17.75 5.05
C LEU A 163 22.23 17.69 4.94
N ASN A 164 21.66 18.60 4.17
CA ASN A 164 20.25 18.57 3.86
C ASN A 164 19.94 17.38 2.94
N ILE A 165 18.80 16.75 3.15
CA ILE A 165 18.35 15.57 2.41
C ILE A 165 17.07 15.90 1.65
N MET A 166 17.03 15.66 0.34
CA MET A 166 15.81 15.58 -0.43
C MET A 166 15.35 14.13 -0.46
N LEU A 167 14.30 13.83 0.32
CA LEU A 167 13.76 12.49 0.45
C LEU A 167 12.53 12.31 -0.44
N GLY A 168 12.67 11.54 -1.52
CA GLY A 168 11.60 11.23 -2.44
C GLY A 168 10.76 10.05 -1.96
N ALA A 169 9.43 10.18 -1.99
CA ALA A 169 8.51 9.12 -1.63
C ALA A 169 7.13 9.30 -2.28
N TYR A 170 6.36 8.22 -2.40
CA TYR A 170 4.96 8.30 -2.79
C TYR A 170 4.14 9.10 -1.77
N VAL A 171 3.20 9.92 -2.26
CA VAL A 171 2.46 10.90 -1.43
C VAL A 171 1.52 10.26 -0.41
N LEU A 172 0.98 9.07 -0.72
CA LEU A 172 0.06 8.32 0.14
C LEU A 172 0.74 7.05 0.65
N GLY A 173 0.65 6.80 1.94
CA GLY A 173 1.24 5.66 2.65
C GLY A 173 2.71 5.91 3.00
N LYS A 174 3.61 5.80 2.02
CA LYS A 174 5.07 5.93 2.20
C LYS A 174 5.47 7.24 2.89
N SER A 175 4.94 8.37 2.46
CA SER A 175 5.28 9.67 3.06
C SER A 175 4.86 9.76 4.52
N GLN A 176 3.71 9.23 4.91
CA GLN A 176 3.21 9.25 6.28
C GLN A 176 4.05 8.31 7.17
N ARG A 177 4.35 7.12 6.69
CA ARG A 177 5.24 6.17 7.38
C ARG A 177 6.64 6.74 7.59
N LEU A 178 7.22 7.37 6.56
CA LEU A 178 8.53 8.02 6.67
C LEU A 178 8.50 9.18 7.68
N LEU A 179 7.43 9.97 7.69
CA LEU A 179 7.28 11.09 8.62
C LEU A 179 7.28 10.59 10.06
N GLU A 180 6.52 9.54 10.35
CA GLU A 180 6.47 8.92 11.68
C GLU A 180 7.82 8.31 12.08
N LEU A 181 8.45 7.51 11.20
CA LEU A 181 9.76 6.92 11.47
C LEU A 181 10.84 7.98 11.71
N MET A 182 10.87 9.07 10.94
CA MET A 182 11.81 10.16 11.14
C MET A 182 11.62 10.85 12.48
N ASN A 183 10.37 11.09 12.90
CA ASN A 183 10.09 11.68 14.21
C ASN A 183 10.56 10.79 15.36
N GLN A 184 10.46 9.47 15.22
CA GLN A 184 10.93 8.53 16.24
C GLN A 184 12.45 8.38 16.27
N HIS A 185 13.10 8.28 15.11
CA HIS A 185 14.47 7.80 15.00
C HIS A 185 15.49 8.84 14.47
N CYS A 186 15.05 10.00 13.96
CA CYS A 186 15.93 11.03 13.39
C CYS A 186 15.89 12.32 14.24
N LYS A 187 16.21 12.19 15.54
CA LYS A 187 16.23 13.31 16.47
C LYS A 187 17.22 14.39 16.02
N GLY A 188 16.80 15.64 16.03
CA GLY A 188 17.62 16.79 15.63
C GLY A 188 17.51 17.15 14.15
N LYS A 189 16.84 16.33 13.32
CA LYS A 189 16.51 16.70 11.94
C LYS A 189 15.22 17.51 11.87
N LYS A 190 15.25 18.60 11.14
CA LYS A 190 14.05 19.37 10.81
C LYS A 190 13.36 18.76 9.61
N ILE A 191 12.08 18.38 9.76
CA ILE A 191 11.34 17.73 8.68
C ILE A 191 10.46 18.75 7.98
N LEU A 192 10.70 18.94 6.68
CA LEU A 192 9.89 19.80 5.81
C LEU A 192 9.09 18.91 4.85
N VAL A 193 7.82 19.23 4.66
CA VAL A 193 6.92 18.46 3.81
C VAL A 193 6.48 19.29 2.61
N HIS A 194 6.53 18.68 1.42
CA HIS A 194 6.01 19.31 0.20
C HIS A 194 4.48 19.49 0.30
N HIS A 195 3.98 20.63 -0.18
CA HIS A 195 2.56 20.98 -0.06
C HIS A 195 1.58 19.94 -0.61
N SER A 196 1.98 19.16 -1.63
CA SER A 196 1.13 18.11 -2.20
C SER A 196 0.93 16.89 -1.30
N ILE A 197 1.79 16.70 -0.29
CA ILE A 197 1.68 15.60 0.68
C ILE A 197 0.74 16.01 1.83
N LEU A 198 0.66 17.31 2.11
CA LEU A 198 -0.10 17.84 3.25
C LEU A 198 -1.57 17.39 3.32
N PRO A 199 -2.35 17.38 2.22
CA PRO A 199 -3.74 16.94 2.29
C PRO A 199 -3.88 15.47 2.76
N PHE A 200 -2.97 14.60 2.35
CA PHE A 200 -2.95 13.20 2.81
C PHE A 200 -2.60 13.10 4.29
N ILE A 201 -1.62 13.87 4.77
CA ILE A 201 -1.29 13.99 6.20
C ILE A 201 -2.55 14.38 6.99
N LYS A 202 -3.30 15.39 6.51
CA LYS A 202 -4.51 15.84 7.19
C LYS A 202 -5.58 14.77 7.30
N ILE A 203 -5.74 13.92 6.31
CA ILE A 203 -6.66 12.77 6.40
C ILE A 203 -6.19 11.77 7.46
N TYR A 204 -4.89 11.46 7.54
CA TYR A 204 -4.33 10.61 8.60
C TYR A 204 -4.61 11.20 9.99
N GLU A 205 -4.38 12.50 10.18
CA GLU A 205 -4.66 13.20 11.44
C GLU A 205 -6.17 13.17 11.79
N GLN A 206 -7.06 13.36 10.82
CA GLN A 206 -8.51 13.25 10.99
C GLN A 206 -8.98 11.86 11.40
N GLU A 207 -8.33 10.83 10.89
CA GLU A 207 -8.58 9.43 11.25
C GLU A 207 -7.79 9.02 12.53
N GLY A 208 -7.27 9.98 13.30
CA GLY A 208 -6.67 9.75 14.61
C GLY A 208 -5.21 9.26 14.60
N ARG A 209 -4.51 9.34 13.44
CA ARG A 209 -3.09 8.95 13.36
C ARG A 209 -2.20 10.17 13.60
N SER A 210 -1.40 10.13 14.68
CA SER A 210 -0.34 11.12 14.90
C SER A 210 0.88 10.78 14.05
N LEU A 211 1.40 11.75 13.32
CA LEU A 211 2.57 11.59 12.43
C LEU A 211 3.80 12.36 12.95
N GLY A 212 3.71 12.94 14.17
CA GLY A 212 4.79 13.71 14.76
C GLY A 212 4.91 15.13 14.19
N ALA A 213 6.06 15.76 14.43
CA ALA A 213 6.31 17.15 14.06
C ALA A 213 6.78 17.29 12.60
N TYR A 214 6.24 18.27 11.89
CA TYR A 214 6.68 18.66 10.55
C TYR A 214 6.37 20.13 10.27
N GLU A 215 7.07 20.72 9.31
CA GLU A 215 6.75 22.06 8.80
C GLU A 215 6.48 21.97 7.29
N ILE A 216 5.66 22.88 6.78
CA ILE A 216 5.43 23.00 5.33
C ILE A 216 6.67 23.66 4.71
N PHE A 217 7.14 23.09 3.60
CA PHE A 217 8.28 23.64 2.87
C PHE A 217 8.02 25.10 2.45
N ASP A 218 8.95 25.98 2.81
CA ASP A 218 9.03 27.35 2.35
C ASP A 218 10.42 27.64 1.74
N LYS A 219 10.45 28.22 0.55
CA LYS A 219 11.70 28.61 -0.14
C LYS A 219 12.60 29.51 0.72
N ARG A 220 12.04 30.27 1.65
CA ARG A 220 12.78 31.12 2.60
C ARG A 220 13.67 30.31 3.53
N ILE A 221 13.26 29.09 3.89
CA ILE A 221 14.05 28.18 4.74
C ILE A 221 15.36 27.79 4.06
N LEU A 222 15.31 27.49 2.75
CA LEU A 222 16.54 27.18 1.98
C LEU A 222 17.49 28.38 1.88
N LYS A 223 16.96 29.60 1.77
CA LYS A 223 17.78 30.84 1.72
C LYS A 223 18.45 31.16 3.07
N ALA A 224 17.92 30.68 4.18
CA ALA A 224 18.45 30.90 5.51
C ALA A 224 19.63 29.97 5.87
N ASN A 225 20.19 29.21 4.91
CA ASN A 225 21.26 28.24 5.13
C ASN A 225 21.02 27.26 6.30
N VAL A 226 19.77 26.88 6.54
CA VAL A 226 19.44 25.89 7.56
C VAL A 226 20.03 24.56 7.16
N GLN A 227 20.80 23.97 8.07
CA GLN A 227 21.38 22.63 7.90
C GLN A 227 20.54 21.58 8.61
N ASN A 228 20.83 20.31 8.35
CA ASN A 228 20.21 19.16 8.99
C ASN A 228 18.68 19.06 8.75
N VAL A 229 18.27 19.40 7.52
CA VAL A 229 16.88 19.37 7.08
C VAL A 229 16.63 18.15 6.22
N VAL A 230 15.49 17.47 6.44
CA VAL A 230 14.94 16.48 5.49
C VAL A 230 13.72 17.09 4.81
N TYR A 231 13.80 17.23 3.50
CA TYR A 231 12.70 17.71 2.67
C TYR A 231 12.00 16.53 1.98
N LEU A 232 10.84 16.13 2.49
CA LEU A 232 10.01 15.06 1.96
C LEU A 232 9.20 15.54 0.75
N VAL A 233 9.41 14.88 -0.40
CA VAL A 233 8.85 15.31 -1.70
C VAL A 233 8.24 14.16 -2.49
N PRO A 234 7.23 14.44 -3.36
CA PRO A 234 6.69 13.44 -4.27
C PRO A 234 7.68 13.10 -5.40
N PRO A 235 7.49 11.95 -6.10
CA PRO A 235 8.39 11.48 -7.16
C PRO A 235 8.62 12.52 -8.28
N MET A 236 7.60 13.28 -8.69
CA MET A 236 7.73 14.31 -9.73
C MET A 236 8.71 15.42 -9.32
N VAL A 237 8.65 15.87 -8.05
CA VAL A 237 9.57 16.89 -7.52
C VAL A 237 10.97 16.31 -7.36
N PHE A 238 11.08 15.08 -6.85
CA PHE A 238 12.36 14.38 -6.71
C PHE A 238 13.09 14.21 -8.04
N ASN A 239 12.37 13.88 -9.10
CA ASN A 239 12.91 13.68 -10.44
C ASN A 239 13.17 14.99 -11.20
N SER A 240 12.67 16.13 -10.70
CA SER A 240 13.01 17.42 -11.30
C SER A 240 14.51 17.68 -11.18
N ASN A 241 15.14 18.16 -12.28
CA ASN A 241 16.61 18.40 -12.38
C ASN A 241 17.07 19.62 -11.57
N VAL A 242 16.58 19.83 -10.37
CA VAL A 242 17.06 20.88 -9.48
C VAL A 242 18.41 20.45 -8.90
N LYS A 243 19.51 20.93 -9.50
CA LYS A 243 20.84 20.82 -8.91
C LYS A 243 20.89 21.76 -7.71
N THR A 244 20.78 21.22 -6.52
CA THR A 244 21.02 21.93 -5.26
C THR A 244 22.39 21.55 -4.73
N LEU A 245 23.23 22.55 -4.46
CA LEU A 245 24.52 22.32 -3.80
C LEU A 245 24.26 21.90 -2.34
N ASN A 246 25.05 20.97 -1.85
CA ASN A 246 24.97 20.48 -0.45
C ASN A 246 23.64 19.81 -0.05
N VAL A 247 22.97 19.14 -0.98
CA VAL A 247 21.76 18.35 -0.72
C VAL A 247 21.95 16.93 -1.22
N ILE A 248 21.75 15.95 -0.35
CA ILE A 248 21.78 14.52 -0.69
C ILE A 248 20.39 14.13 -1.22
N LYS A 249 20.33 13.46 -2.36
CA LYS A 249 19.08 12.92 -2.93
C LYS A 249 18.94 11.46 -2.55
N VAL A 250 17.80 11.13 -1.91
CA VAL A 250 17.46 9.79 -1.44
C VAL A 250 16.02 9.50 -1.85
N PHE A 251 15.76 8.37 -2.51
CA PHE A 251 14.41 7.91 -2.81
C PHE A 251 14.10 6.64 -2.00
N ALA A 252 13.06 6.69 -1.16
CA ALA A 252 12.66 5.57 -0.34
C ALA A 252 11.84 4.56 -1.17
N THR A 253 12.38 3.36 -1.38
CA THR A 253 11.73 2.31 -2.18
C THR A 253 12.22 0.92 -1.79
N GLY A 254 11.37 -0.11 -1.96
CA GLY A 254 11.74 -1.52 -1.85
C GLY A 254 12.49 -2.07 -3.08
N TRP A 255 12.46 -1.36 -4.22
CA TRP A 255 13.08 -1.80 -5.46
C TRP A 255 14.58 -1.51 -5.48
N LYS A 256 15.42 -2.56 -5.56
CA LYS A 256 16.88 -2.45 -5.58
C LYS A 256 17.39 -1.62 -6.77
N ASP A 257 16.77 -1.75 -7.93
CA ASP A 257 17.22 -1.04 -9.13
C ASP A 257 17.01 0.48 -9.04
N LEU A 258 15.95 0.93 -8.37
CA LEU A 258 15.68 2.35 -8.16
C LEU A 258 16.66 2.99 -7.17
N GLN A 259 17.35 2.20 -6.34
CA GLN A 259 18.37 2.67 -5.40
C GLN A 259 19.71 3.04 -6.07
N LYS A 260 19.97 2.55 -7.28
CA LYS A 260 21.25 2.78 -7.98
C LYS A 260 21.56 4.26 -8.26
N MET A 261 20.51 5.09 -8.38
CA MET A 261 20.65 6.53 -8.63
C MET A 261 20.70 7.37 -7.35
N ASN A 262 20.56 6.77 -6.18
CA ASN A 262 20.58 7.44 -4.89
C ASN A 262 22.01 7.67 -4.41
N GLN A 263 22.25 8.84 -3.80
CA GLN A 263 23.53 9.10 -3.09
C GLN A 263 23.60 8.38 -1.74
N MET A 264 22.44 8.02 -1.17
CA MET A 264 22.29 7.17 0.01
C MET A 264 21.16 6.18 -0.26
N GLN A 265 21.40 4.89 -0.03
CA GLN A 265 20.38 3.84 -0.21
C GLN A 265 19.44 3.79 0.99
N LEU A 266 18.14 3.81 0.73
CA LEU A 266 17.08 3.71 1.73
C LEU A 266 16.02 2.70 1.25
N TYR A 267 16.14 1.46 1.74
CA TYR A 267 15.25 0.36 1.40
C TYR A 267 14.04 0.35 2.33
N LEU A 268 12.93 0.92 1.87
CA LEU A 268 11.67 0.91 2.61
C LEU A 268 10.54 0.48 1.68
N SER A 269 9.99 -0.71 1.91
CA SER A 269 8.84 -1.24 1.17
C SER A 269 7.57 -1.13 2.01
N ASP A 270 6.42 -0.92 1.35
CA ASP A 270 5.10 -1.06 1.96
C ASP A 270 4.39 -2.35 1.51
N HIS A 271 5.13 -3.26 0.87
CA HIS A 271 4.64 -4.58 0.47
C HIS A 271 5.37 -5.68 1.21
N ALA A 272 4.71 -6.83 1.33
CA ALA A 272 5.28 -8.05 1.85
C ALA A 272 6.45 -8.54 0.98
N ASP A 273 7.51 -9.05 1.61
CA ASP A 273 8.58 -9.76 0.95
C ASP A 273 8.30 -11.28 0.86
N TRP A 274 9.27 -12.03 0.33
CA TRP A 274 9.16 -13.48 0.19
C TRP A 274 8.81 -14.18 1.50
N LYS A 275 9.48 -13.85 2.60
CA LYS A 275 9.24 -14.47 3.91
C LYS A 275 7.88 -14.11 4.47
N ASP A 276 7.46 -12.87 4.32
CA ASP A 276 6.15 -12.38 4.77
C ASP A 276 5.03 -13.10 4.02
N ILE A 277 5.17 -13.30 2.69
CA ILE A 277 4.20 -14.03 1.87
C ILE A 277 4.11 -15.48 2.31
N LEU A 278 5.24 -16.19 2.48
CA LEU A 278 5.24 -17.57 2.95
C LEU A 278 4.64 -17.71 4.35
N TYR A 279 4.97 -16.77 5.25
CA TYR A 279 4.39 -16.74 6.59
C TYR A 279 2.87 -16.52 6.54
N THR A 280 2.41 -15.59 5.71
CA THR A 280 0.97 -15.35 5.50
C THR A 280 0.26 -16.61 5.00
N ILE A 281 0.81 -17.30 4.01
CA ILE A 281 0.26 -18.56 3.50
C ILE A 281 0.15 -19.60 4.64
N SER A 282 1.18 -19.70 5.50
CA SER A 282 1.18 -20.64 6.62
C SER A 282 0.09 -20.34 7.67
N GLN A 283 -0.27 -19.06 7.87
CA GLN A 283 -1.29 -18.63 8.81
C GLN A 283 -2.70 -18.71 8.23
N VAL A 284 -2.89 -18.37 6.96
CA VAL A 284 -4.18 -18.44 6.25
C VAL A 284 -4.58 -19.91 6.02
N LYS A 285 -3.62 -20.83 5.86
CA LYS A 285 -3.80 -22.27 5.62
C LYS A 285 -4.72 -22.56 4.43
N PRO A 286 -4.48 -21.96 3.26
CA PRO A 286 -5.34 -22.14 2.12
C PRO A 286 -5.18 -23.55 1.52
N ARG A 287 -6.22 -23.99 0.80
CA ARG A 287 -6.20 -25.18 -0.05
C ARG A 287 -5.67 -24.88 -1.44
N GLU A 288 -5.87 -23.63 -1.89
CA GLU A 288 -5.35 -23.10 -3.16
C GLU A 288 -4.80 -21.69 -2.98
N ILE A 289 -3.77 -21.35 -3.76
CA ILE A 289 -3.20 -20.00 -3.85
C ILE A 289 -3.43 -19.47 -5.27
N TRP A 290 -4.05 -18.31 -5.38
CA TRP A 290 -4.19 -17.60 -6.65
C TRP A 290 -3.34 -16.33 -6.59
N THR A 291 -2.50 -16.10 -7.60
CA THR A 291 -1.55 -14.97 -7.56
C THR A 291 -1.97 -13.82 -8.45
N THR A 292 -1.71 -12.61 -7.98
CA THR A 292 -1.96 -11.34 -8.69
C THR A 292 -0.81 -10.36 -8.41
N HIS A 293 -0.74 -9.22 -9.10
CA HIS A 293 0.27 -8.18 -8.90
C HIS A 293 1.71 -8.72 -8.85
N GLY A 294 2.16 -9.33 -9.96
CA GLY A 294 3.48 -9.93 -10.11
C GLY A 294 3.41 -11.22 -10.90
N SER A 295 4.54 -11.90 -11.12
CA SER A 295 4.55 -13.09 -11.96
C SER A 295 3.96 -14.34 -11.29
N GLY A 296 4.06 -14.43 -9.96
CA GLY A 296 3.62 -15.62 -9.19
C GLY A 296 4.43 -16.89 -9.45
N HIS A 297 5.33 -16.93 -10.42
CA HIS A 297 6.05 -18.15 -10.81
C HIS A 297 6.89 -18.75 -9.70
N GLN A 298 7.53 -17.93 -8.87
CA GLN A 298 8.34 -18.42 -7.76
C GLN A 298 7.48 -19.13 -6.70
N LEU A 299 6.29 -18.59 -6.38
CA LEU A 299 5.34 -19.26 -5.49
C LEU A 299 4.84 -20.56 -6.09
N LYS A 300 4.50 -20.57 -7.38
CA LYS A 300 4.06 -21.77 -8.08
C LYS A 300 5.14 -22.86 -8.05
N PHE A 301 6.40 -22.48 -8.25
CA PHE A 301 7.53 -23.42 -8.15
C PHE A 301 7.72 -23.94 -6.71
N HIS A 302 7.65 -23.01 -5.72
CA HIS A 302 7.85 -23.38 -4.31
C HIS A 302 6.80 -24.38 -3.80
N TYR A 303 5.55 -24.24 -4.22
CA TYR A 303 4.42 -25.05 -3.76
C TYR A 303 4.00 -26.17 -4.73
N GLN A 304 4.76 -26.43 -5.80
CA GLN A 304 4.39 -27.33 -6.89
C GLN A 304 3.96 -28.76 -6.44
N GLU A 305 4.45 -29.24 -5.29
CA GLU A 305 4.16 -30.58 -4.76
C GLU A 305 3.15 -30.57 -3.60
N SER A 306 2.76 -29.38 -3.09
CA SER A 306 1.99 -29.30 -1.84
C SER A 306 0.67 -28.53 -1.95
N LEU A 307 0.59 -27.54 -2.82
CA LEU A 307 -0.61 -26.71 -3.01
C LEU A 307 -0.84 -26.39 -4.49
N VAL A 308 -2.10 -26.23 -4.84
CA VAL A 308 -2.46 -25.70 -6.18
C VAL A 308 -2.18 -24.22 -6.22
N VAL A 309 -1.33 -23.77 -7.16
CA VAL A 309 -1.06 -22.36 -7.39
C VAL A 309 -1.52 -21.95 -8.78
N LYS A 310 -2.57 -21.10 -8.83
CA LYS A 310 -3.16 -20.55 -10.05
C LYS A 310 -2.63 -19.12 -10.28
N LEU A 311 -2.12 -18.85 -11.48
CA LEU A 311 -1.68 -17.52 -11.88
C LEU A 311 -2.88 -16.79 -12.51
N LEU A 312 -3.30 -15.62 -11.93
CA LEU A 312 -4.40 -14.79 -12.43
C LEU A 312 -3.91 -13.61 -13.28
N ASN A 313 -2.68 -13.65 -13.80
CA ASN A 313 -2.07 -12.57 -14.56
C ASN A 313 -2.40 -12.66 -16.06
#